data_36244765c6ae22d52ebc38446b711f34
#
_entry.id   36244765c6ae22d52ebc38446b711f34
#
_cell.length_a   1.000
_cell.length_b   1.000
_cell.length_c   1.000
_cell.angle_alpha   90.00
_cell.angle_beta   90.00
_cell.angle_gamma   90.00
#
_symmetry.space_group_name_H-M   'P 1'
#
loop_
_entity.id
_entity.type
_entity.pdbx_description
1 polymer ?
#
loop_
_entity_poly.entity_id
_entity_poly.type
_entity_poly.pdbx_seq_one_letter_code
_entity_poly.pdbx_strand_id
1 'polypeptide(L)'
;MGLKLEAIIPKSYLRWIKEKLEYLETEINEKNFVISQIYFSLILFSLIFFLSKNLFLAFFSFLIGFLTFVFLLYLSVENSKKKVEVNLPEFISLFSSNIKSGLTLEAAILASCRKEFGILDKIFRNIGKEIYSGKPIEEVLKKYSKKYKIETLQRFLYLLEEGIKKGSKISDLLFEISEDLRSRNVLKKELSSIISLYTMFIFFAVSFGMPILFGITTYFVYTIQTLAPKGFEAKIPINIPLSFKGIDIDVNFIRNFAILSILITSFFSSMIIGALKEGNEKIGIKYFPIILTISLLLYFAIQIVISQMMGFIIS
;
A
#
# COMPACT_ATOMS: atom_id res chain seq x y z
N MET A 1 -15.71 4.30 -36.65
CA MET A 1 -14.37 4.72 -37.08
C MET A 1 -13.37 4.08 -36.06
N GLY A 2 -13.10 2.78 -36.28
CA GLY A 2 -12.18 2.02 -35.39
C GLY A 2 -10.76 2.35 -35.79
N LEU A 3 -10.11 3.22 -35.00
CA LEU A 3 -8.67 3.42 -35.09
C LEU A 3 -8.02 2.04 -34.96
N LYS A 4 -7.13 1.67 -35.90
CA LYS A 4 -6.26 0.48 -35.83
C LYS A 4 -5.24 0.65 -34.71
N LEU A 5 -5.71 0.71 -33.45
CA LEU A 5 -4.89 0.79 -32.24
C LEU A 5 -4.03 -0.46 -32.03
N GLU A 6 -4.35 -1.55 -32.77
CA GLU A 6 -3.60 -2.82 -32.71
C GLU A 6 -2.13 -2.71 -33.20
N ALA A 7 -1.80 -1.69 -33.98
CA ALA A 7 -0.43 -1.50 -34.49
C ALA A 7 0.50 -0.74 -33.53
N ILE A 8 -0.07 -0.04 -32.54
CA ILE A 8 0.70 0.87 -31.65
C ILE A 8 0.98 0.21 -30.29
N ILE A 9 0.13 -0.73 -29.85
CA ILE A 9 0.23 -1.31 -28.52
C ILE A 9 1.03 -2.62 -28.59
N PRO A 10 2.10 -2.79 -27.76
CA PRO A 10 2.87 -4.02 -27.72
C PRO A 10 1.98 -5.23 -27.36
N LYS A 11 2.04 -6.29 -28.16
CA LYS A 11 1.26 -7.52 -27.93
C LYS A 11 1.51 -8.14 -26.55
N SER A 12 2.69 -7.93 -25.98
CA SER A 12 3.06 -8.35 -24.61
C SER A 12 2.23 -7.62 -23.54
N TYR A 13 1.96 -6.32 -23.74
CA TYR A 13 1.15 -5.51 -22.81
C TYR A 13 -0.32 -5.92 -22.83
N LEU A 14 -0.90 -6.13 -24.02
CA LEU A 14 -2.26 -6.65 -24.15
C LEU A 14 -2.42 -8.03 -23.52
N ARG A 15 -1.45 -8.92 -23.69
CA ARG A 15 -1.44 -10.25 -23.08
C ARG A 15 -1.40 -10.15 -21.54
N TRP A 16 -0.59 -9.24 -21.01
CA TRP A 16 -0.48 -9.01 -19.56
C TRP A 16 -1.80 -8.47 -18.98
N ILE A 17 -2.43 -7.47 -19.65
CA ILE A 17 -3.75 -6.95 -19.24
C ILE A 17 -4.79 -8.06 -19.30
N LYS A 18 -4.82 -8.81 -20.39
CA LYS A 18 -5.75 -9.92 -20.56
C LYS A 18 -5.64 -10.94 -19.44
N GLU A 19 -4.41 -11.36 -19.07
CA GLU A 19 -4.17 -12.26 -17.93
C GLU A 19 -4.72 -11.69 -16.62
N LYS A 20 -4.57 -10.37 -16.39
CA LYS A 20 -5.08 -9.71 -15.18
C LYS A 20 -6.60 -9.57 -15.17
N LEU A 21 -7.20 -9.24 -16.30
CA LEU A 21 -8.67 -9.16 -16.45
C LEU A 21 -9.33 -10.54 -16.37
N GLU A 22 -8.72 -11.56 -16.98
CA GLU A 22 -9.16 -12.96 -16.85
C GLU A 22 -9.06 -13.46 -15.42
N TYR A 23 -8.03 -13.00 -14.68
CA TYR A 23 -7.87 -13.30 -13.26
C TYR A 23 -9.02 -12.71 -12.44
N LEU A 24 -9.47 -11.49 -12.76
CA LEU A 24 -10.59 -10.83 -12.08
C LEU A 24 -11.94 -11.38 -12.55
N GLU A 25 -11.95 -12.23 -13.61
CA GLU A 25 -13.16 -12.73 -14.26
C GLU A 25 -14.17 -11.62 -14.60
N THR A 26 -13.64 -10.45 -15.00
CA THR A 26 -14.44 -9.33 -15.47
C THR A 26 -14.80 -9.52 -16.95
N GLU A 27 -16.02 -9.13 -17.31
CA GLU A 27 -16.48 -9.14 -18.71
C GLU A 27 -15.85 -8.03 -19.57
N ILE A 28 -14.96 -7.23 -18.98
CA ILE A 28 -14.30 -6.12 -19.66
C ILE A 28 -13.27 -6.70 -20.64
N ASN A 29 -13.45 -6.39 -21.92
CA ASN A 29 -12.49 -6.77 -22.94
C ASN A 29 -11.20 -5.95 -22.74
N GLU A 30 -10.02 -6.61 -22.90
CA GLU A 30 -8.71 -5.99 -22.81
C GLU A 30 -8.56 -4.75 -23.69
N LYS A 31 -9.22 -4.77 -24.88
CA LYS A 31 -9.22 -3.63 -25.81
C LYS A 31 -9.98 -2.44 -25.23
N ASN A 32 -11.15 -2.65 -24.65
CA ASN A 32 -11.95 -1.59 -24.05
C ASN A 32 -11.24 -0.96 -22.85
N PHE A 33 -10.54 -1.77 -22.06
CA PHE A 33 -9.74 -1.29 -20.94
C PHE A 33 -8.62 -0.35 -21.40
N VAL A 34 -7.85 -0.74 -22.43
CA VAL A 34 -6.76 0.09 -22.97
C VAL A 34 -7.31 1.35 -23.64
N ILE A 35 -8.42 1.25 -24.33
CA ILE A 35 -9.08 2.41 -24.94
C ILE A 35 -9.50 3.41 -23.86
N SER A 36 -10.14 2.98 -22.78
CA SER A 36 -10.53 3.86 -21.67
C SER A 36 -9.32 4.50 -20.97
N GLN A 37 -8.21 3.76 -20.83
CA GLN A 37 -6.94 4.26 -20.31
C GLN A 37 -6.39 5.40 -21.16
N ILE A 38 -6.35 5.22 -22.48
CA ILE A 38 -5.86 6.24 -23.42
C ILE A 38 -6.76 7.48 -23.41
N TYR A 39 -8.09 7.31 -23.44
CA TYR A 39 -9.02 8.43 -23.38
C TYR A 39 -8.87 9.24 -22.09
N PHE A 40 -8.78 8.58 -20.96
CA PHE A 40 -8.58 9.25 -19.68
C PHE A 40 -7.28 10.05 -19.63
N SER A 41 -6.19 9.46 -20.14
CA SER A 41 -4.89 10.14 -20.20
C SER A 41 -4.90 11.34 -21.14
N LEU A 42 -5.64 11.25 -22.29
CA LEU A 42 -5.82 12.36 -23.22
C LEU A 42 -6.66 13.50 -22.64
N ILE A 43 -7.70 13.18 -21.88
CA ILE A 43 -8.52 14.18 -21.17
C ILE A 43 -7.67 14.95 -20.16
N LEU A 44 -6.86 14.24 -19.36
CA LEU A 44 -5.92 14.89 -18.40
C LEU A 44 -4.89 15.77 -19.11
N PHE A 45 -4.32 15.28 -20.20
CA PHE A 45 -3.39 16.06 -21.04
C PHE A 45 -4.04 17.34 -21.53
N SER A 46 -5.22 17.26 -22.14
CA SER A 46 -5.96 18.40 -22.69
C SER A 46 -6.32 19.42 -21.59
N LEU A 47 -6.78 18.95 -20.43
CA LEU A 47 -7.15 19.80 -19.31
C LEU A 47 -5.95 20.59 -18.77
N ILE A 48 -4.83 19.91 -18.54
CA ILE A 48 -3.62 20.55 -18.01
C ILE A 48 -2.94 21.45 -19.04
N PHE A 49 -2.98 21.07 -20.32
CA PHE A 49 -2.48 21.92 -21.39
C PHE A 49 -3.28 23.22 -21.50
N PHE A 50 -4.60 23.15 -21.40
CA PHE A 50 -5.45 24.34 -21.43
C PHE A 50 -5.23 25.27 -20.26
N LEU A 51 -5.01 24.72 -19.04
CA LEU A 51 -4.80 25.50 -17.82
C LEU A 51 -3.41 26.10 -17.72
N SER A 52 -2.35 25.33 -18.02
CA SER A 52 -0.96 25.74 -17.80
C SER A 52 -0.28 26.32 -19.04
N LYS A 53 -0.81 26.09 -20.26
CA LYS A 53 -0.20 26.39 -21.56
C LYS A 53 1.23 25.85 -21.70
N ASN A 54 1.64 24.94 -20.83
CA ASN A 54 2.97 24.36 -20.79
C ASN A 54 2.94 22.91 -21.27
N LEU A 55 3.56 22.65 -22.44
CA LEU A 55 3.56 21.34 -23.08
C LEU A 55 4.25 20.28 -22.21
N PHE A 56 5.26 20.65 -21.44
CA PHE A 56 5.99 19.73 -20.58
C PHE A 56 5.12 19.21 -19.42
N LEU A 57 4.37 20.10 -18.76
CA LEU A 57 3.44 19.71 -17.70
C LEU A 57 2.29 18.87 -18.23
N ALA A 58 1.77 19.17 -19.42
CA ALA A 58 0.73 18.38 -20.07
C ALA A 58 1.21 16.97 -20.42
N PHE A 59 2.44 16.84 -20.96
CA PHE A 59 3.03 15.52 -21.24
C PHE A 59 3.24 14.69 -19.97
N PHE A 60 3.68 15.31 -18.89
CA PHE A 60 3.87 14.66 -17.61
C PHE A 60 2.54 14.17 -17.02
N SER A 61 1.44 14.94 -17.19
CA SER A 61 0.11 14.55 -16.76
C SER A 61 -0.44 13.37 -17.56
N PHE A 62 -0.15 13.27 -18.85
CA PHE A 62 -0.48 12.11 -19.67
C PHE A 62 0.16 10.83 -19.12
N LEU A 63 1.45 10.91 -18.79
CA LEU A 63 2.19 9.78 -18.22
C LEU A 63 1.60 9.33 -16.88
N ILE A 64 1.27 10.29 -16.01
CA ILE A 64 0.61 10.02 -14.73
C ILE A 64 -0.75 9.35 -14.94
N GLY A 65 -1.59 9.87 -15.83
CA GLY A 65 -2.89 9.29 -16.15
C GLY A 65 -2.79 7.86 -16.65
N PHE A 66 -1.80 7.58 -17.49
CA PHE A 66 -1.53 6.23 -17.99
C PHE A 66 -1.10 5.27 -16.87
N LEU A 67 -0.18 5.68 -16.02
CA LEU A 67 0.29 4.88 -14.89
C LEU A 67 -0.81 4.62 -13.85
N THR A 68 -1.72 5.58 -13.65
CA THR A 68 -2.83 5.45 -12.70
C THR A 68 -3.72 4.25 -13.03
N PHE A 69 -4.06 4.02 -14.31
CA PHE A 69 -4.87 2.88 -14.72
C PHE A 69 -4.17 1.53 -14.47
N VAL A 70 -2.88 1.44 -14.76
CA VAL A 70 -2.08 0.24 -14.48
C VAL A 70 -2.05 -0.04 -12.98
N PHE A 71 -1.89 1.01 -12.18
CA PHE A 71 -1.87 0.92 -10.71
C PHE A 71 -3.23 0.48 -10.15
N LEU A 72 -4.34 1.03 -10.66
CA LEU A 72 -5.69 0.63 -10.25
C LEU A 72 -5.97 -0.84 -10.59
N LEU A 73 -5.55 -1.31 -11.77
CA LEU A 73 -5.67 -2.71 -12.14
C LEU A 73 -4.88 -3.62 -11.19
N TYR A 74 -3.64 -3.23 -10.88
CA TYR A 74 -2.80 -3.95 -9.92
C TYR A 74 -3.46 -4.04 -8.53
N LEU A 75 -3.98 -2.91 -8.02
CA LEU A 75 -4.70 -2.86 -6.74
C LEU A 75 -5.96 -3.74 -6.74
N SER A 76 -6.71 -3.76 -7.85
CA SER A 76 -7.91 -4.58 -7.98
C SER A 76 -7.59 -6.08 -7.91
N VAL A 77 -6.52 -6.52 -8.58
CA VAL A 77 -6.05 -7.91 -8.51
C VAL A 77 -5.60 -8.26 -7.09
N GLU A 78 -4.82 -7.39 -6.43
CA GLU A 78 -4.31 -7.64 -5.09
C GLU A 78 -5.44 -7.68 -4.05
N ASN A 79 -6.42 -6.79 -4.15
CA ASN A 79 -7.61 -6.81 -3.31
C ASN A 79 -8.44 -8.09 -3.51
N SER A 80 -8.53 -8.59 -4.76
CA SER A 80 -9.21 -9.84 -5.05
C SER A 80 -8.51 -11.04 -4.44
N LYS A 81 -7.17 -11.09 -4.45
CA LYS A 81 -6.40 -12.12 -3.76
C LYS A 81 -6.67 -12.12 -2.26
N LYS A 82 -6.61 -10.95 -1.64
CA LYS A 82 -6.90 -10.80 -0.20
C LYS A 82 -8.31 -11.27 0.15
N LYS A 83 -9.31 -10.95 -0.68
CA LYS A 83 -10.69 -11.43 -0.48
C LYS A 83 -10.78 -12.96 -0.56
N VAL A 84 -10.06 -13.59 -1.49
CA VAL A 84 -9.97 -15.06 -1.57
C VAL A 84 -9.39 -15.64 -0.29
N GLU A 85 -8.26 -15.12 0.19
CA GLU A 85 -7.62 -15.60 1.42
C GLU A 85 -8.51 -15.46 2.65
N VAL A 86 -9.24 -14.35 2.77
CA VAL A 86 -10.14 -14.09 3.92
C VAL A 86 -11.35 -14.99 3.89
N ASN A 87 -11.95 -15.25 2.72
CA ASN A 87 -13.20 -16.02 2.58
C ASN A 87 -12.97 -17.54 2.46
N LEU A 88 -11.73 -17.95 2.13
CA LEU A 88 -11.42 -19.38 1.93
C LEU A 88 -11.72 -20.26 3.15
N PRO A 89 -11.43 -19.89 4.42
CA PRO A 89 -11.76 -20.70 5.56
C PRO A 89 -13.26 -20.96 5.69
N GLU A 90 -14.10 -19.95 5.46
CA GLU A 90 -15.55 -20.08 5.54
C GLU A 90 -16.09 -21.00 4.43
N PHE A 91 -15.59 -20.84 3.20
CA PHE A 91 -15.93 -21.76 2.10
C PHE A 91 -15.57 -23.20 2.45
N ILE A 92 -14.36 -23.47 2.99
CA ILE A 92 -13.90 -24.81 3.36
C ILE A 92 -14.75 -25.39 4.47
N SER A 93 -15.14 -24.59 5.46
CA SER A 93 -16.03 -25.01 6.55
C SER A 93 -17.41 -25.46 6.03
N LEU A 94 -18.01 -24.67 5.14
CA LEU A 94 -19.27 -25.04 4.46
C LEU A 94 -19.10 -26.32 3.63
N PHE A 95 -17.99 -26.42 2.90
CA PHE A 95 -17.69 -27.59 2.08
C PHE A 95 -17.53 -28.86 2.96
N SER A 96 -16.80 -28.77 4.07
CA SER A 96 -16.70 -29.84 5.07
C SER A 96 -18.08 -30.28 5.59
N SER A 97 -18.94 -29.31 5.96
CA SER A 97 -20.28 -29.58 6.47
C SER A 97 -21.16 -30.28 5.42
N ASN A 98 -21.08 -29.84 4.16
CA ASN A 98 -21.82 -30.45 3.06
C ASN A 98 -21.35 -31.88 2.76
N ILE A 99 -20.05 -32.18 2.85
CA ILE A 99 -19.52 -33.55 2.75
C ILE A 99 -20.01 -34.40 3.95
N LYS A 100 -19.99 -33.86 5.17
CA LYS A 100 -20.51 -34.55 6.37
C LYS A 100 -21.98 -34.90 6.27
N SER A 101 -22.77 -34.08 5.57
CA SER A 101 -24.20 -34.36 5.31
C SER A 101 -24.43 -35.40 4.22
N GLY A 102 -23.37 -35.97 3.62
CA GLY A 102 -23.46 -37.05 2.64
C GLY A 102 -23.57 -36.59 1.19
N LEU A 103 -23.34 -35.32 0.89
CA LEU A 103 -23.28 -34.86 -0.49
C LEU A 103 -22.03 -35.40 -1.19
N THR A 104 -22.14 -35.68 -2.51
CA THR A 104 -20.97 -35.96 -3.34
C THR A 104 -20.02 -34.77 -3.40
N LEU A 105 -18.77 -35.00 -3.73
CA LEU A 105 -17.73 -33.94 -3.72
C LEU A 105 -18.16 -32.74 -4.60
N GLU A 106 -18.67 -33.01 -5.82
CA GLU A 106 -19.11 -32.01 -6.78
C GLU A 106 -20.31 -31.21 -6.25
N ALA A 107 -21.29 -31.92 -5.70
CA ALA A 107 -22.50 -31.33 -5.14
C ALA A 107 -22.14 -30.47 -3.90
N ALA A 108 -21.22 -30.96 -3.04
CA ALA A 108 -20.76 -30.23 -1.87
C ALA A 108 -20.00 -28.95 -2.24
N ILE A 109 -19.13 -29.00 -3.27
CA ILE A 109 -18.44 -27.80 -3.77
C ILE A 109 -19.48 -26.77 -4.25
N LEU A 110 -20.44 -27.18 -5.11
CA LEU A 110 -21.44 -26.28 -5.66
C LEU A 110 -22.38 -25.71 -4.57
N ALA A 111 -22.77 -26.53 -3.60
CA ALA A 111 -23.61 -26.12 -2.47
C ALA A 111 -22.89 -25.13 -1.52
N SER A 112 -21.57 -25.16 -1.47
CA SER A 112 -20.77 -24.26 -0.65
C SER A 112 -20.52 -22.90 -1.32
N CYS A 113 -20.83 -22.75 -2.61
CA CYS A 113 -20.67 -21.53 -3.36
C CYS A 113 -21.68 -20.46 -2.94
N ARG A 114 -21.20 -19.27 -2.54
CA ARG A 114 -22.03 -18.12 -2.14
C ARG A 114 -21.56 -16.86 -2.88
N LYS A 115 -22.50 -16.06 -3.38
CA LYS A 115 -22.20 -14.79 -4.09
C LYS A 115 -21.35 -13.83 -3.26
N GLU A 116 -21.47 -13.88 -1.94
CA GLU A 116 -20.71 -13.06 -0.99
C GLU A 116 -19.20 -13.31 -1.05
N PHE A 117 -18.79 -14.50 -1.48
CA PHE A 117 -17.38 -14.87 -1.64
C PHE A 117 -16.71 -14.23 -2.89
N GLY A 118 -17.49 -13.59 -3.74
CA GLY A 118 -16.99 -12.88 -4.92
C GLY A 118 -16.25 -13.78 -5.89
N ILE A 119 -14.97 -13.52 -6.13
CA ILE A 119 -14.16 -14.30 -7.08
C ILE A 119 -13.97 -15.76 -6.64
N LEU A 120 -13.96 -16.02 -5.33
CA LEU A 120 -13.85 -17.38 -4.78
C LEU A 120 -15.06 -18.22 -5.16
N ASP A 121 -16.28 -17.66 -5.13
CA ASP A 121 -17.49 -18.32 -5.61
C ASP A 121 -17.36 -18.77 -7.06
N LYS A 122 -16.88 -17.85 -7.92
CA LYS A 122 -16.71 -18.16 -9.34
C LYS A 122 -15.67 -19.26 -9.57
N ILE A 123 -14.54 -19.23 -8.85
CA ILE A 123 -13.50 -20.25 -8.93
C ILE A 123 -14.08 -21.63 -8.61
N PHE A 124 -14.72 -21.78 -7.44
CA PHE A 124 -15.21 -23.08 -7.02
C PHE A 124 -16.45 -23.52 -7.79
N ARG A 125 -17.28 -22.61 -8.22
CA ARG A 125 -18.40 -22.93 -9.12
C ARG A 125 -17.92 -23.49 -10.46
N ASN A 126 -16.83 -22.94 -11.02
CA ASN A 126 -16.23 -23.45 -12.24
C ASN A 126 -15.54 -24.80 -11.99
N ILE A 127 -14.81 -24.97 -10.89
CA ILE A 127 -14.23 -26.27 -10.48
C ILE A 127 -15.35 -27.31 -10.38
N GLY A 128 -16.41 -27.05 -9.61
CA GLY A 128 -17.53 -27.96 -9.45
C GLY A 128 -18.20 -28.33 -10.77
N LYS A 129 -18.42 -27.37 -11.66
CA LYS A 129 -19.00 -27.62 -12.98
C LYS A 129 -18.09 -28.49 -13.86
N GLU A 130 -16.78 -28.26 -13.88
CA GLU A 130 -15.85 -29.08 -14.66
C GLU A 130 -15.78 -30.51 -14.13
N ILE A 131 -15.76 -30.72 -12.83
CA ILE A 131 -15.80 -32.05 -12.21
C ILE A 131 -17.15 -32.73 -12.51
N TYR A 132 -18.26 -32.03 -12.35
CA TYR A 132 -19.60 -32.54 -12.67
C TYR A 132 -19.74 -32.94 -14.13
N SER A 133 -19.01 -32.30 -15.05
CA SER A 133 -18.96 -32.67 -16.47
C SER A 133 -18.09 -33.89 -16.77
N GLY A 134 -17.57 -34.58 -15.75
CA GLY A 134 -16.79 -35.80 -15.89
C GLY A 134 -15.28 -35.61 -16.08
N LYS A 135 -14.74 -34.42 -15.90
CA LYS A 135 -13.29 -34.21 -15.93
C LYS A 135 -12.62 -34.78 -14.68
N PRO A 136 -11.43 -35.41 -14.82
CA PRO A 136 -10.66 -35.90 -13.67
C PRO A 136 -10.40 -34.79 -12.65
N ILE A 137 -10.70 -35.06 -11.39
CA ILE A 137 -10.59 -34.09 -10.29
C ILE A 137 -9.17 -33.52 -10.20
N GLU A 138 -8.14 -34.39 -10.32
CA GLU A 138 -6.75 -33.99 -10.25
C GLU A 138 -6.36 -32.98 -11.34
N GLU A 139 -6.85 -33.17 -12.56
CA GLU A 139 -6.58 -32.24 -13.67
C GLU A 139 -7.22 -30.88 -13.42
N VAL A 140 -8.48 -30.89 -12.94
CA VAL A 140 -9.22 -29.67 -12.64
C VAL A 140 -8.53 -28.90 -11.52
N LEU A 141 -8.21 -29.55 -10.38
CA LEU A 141 -7.55 -28.89 -9.25
C LEU A 141 -6.19 -28.33 -9.63
N LYS A 142 -5.37 -29.06 -10.38
CA LYS A 142 -4.08 -28.58 -10.91
C LYS A 142 -4.22 -27.40 -11.86
N LYS A 143 -5.22 -27.42 -12.74
CA LYS A 143 -5.51 -26.31 -13.67
C LYS A 143 -5.77 -25.02 -12.89
N TYR A 144 -6.66 -25.06 -11.90
CA TYR A 144 -7.04 -23.88 -11.12
C TYR A 144 -5.94 -23.44 -10.16
N SER A 145 -5.15 -24.34 -9.60
CA SER A 145 -3.95 -24.03 -8.82
C SER A 145 -2.92 -23.23 -9.62
N LYS A 146 -2.70 -23.60 -10.91
CA LYS A 146 -1.79 -22.89 -11.79
C LYS A 146 -2.33 -21.54 -12.27
N LYS A 147 -3.67 -21.45 -12.50
CA LYS A 147 -4.32 -20.23 -12.98
C LYS A 147 -4.30 -19.15 -11.91
N TYR A 148 -4.69 -19.48 -10.69
CA TYR A 148 -4.78 -18.53 -9.57
C TYR A 148 -3.58 -18.68 -8.66
N LYS A 149 -2.56 -17.84 -8.85
CA LYS A 149 -1.31 -17.83 -8.06
C LYS A 149 -1.52 -17.19 -6.68
N ILE A 150 -2.42 -17.79 -5.87
CA ILE A 150 -2.68 -17.42 -4.48
C ILE A 150 -2.17 -18.57 -3.62
N GLU A 151 -1.14 -18.34 -2.82
CA GLU A 151 -0.44 -19.38 -2.07
C GLU A 151 -1.38 -20.21 -1.19
N THR A 152 -2.27 -19.56 -0.45
CA THR A 152 -3.25 -20.23 0.43
C THR A 152 -4.22 -21.11 -0.35
N LEU A 153 -4.72 -20.63 -1.51
CA LEU A 153 -5.60 -21.41 -2.38
C LEU A 153 -4.85 -22.59 -3.02
N GLN A 154 -3.62 -22.39 -3.49
CA GLN A 154 -2.80 -23.46 -4.08
C GLN A 154 -2.55 -24.57 -3.06
N ARG A 155 -2.19 -24.20 -1.83
CA ARG A 155 -1.97 -25.14 -0.74
C ARG A 155 -3.25 -25.94 -0.43
N PHE A 156 -4.40 -25.25 -0.37
CA PHE A 156 -5.68 -25.90 -0.16
C PHE A 156 -6.02 -26.91 -1.25
N LEU A 157 -5.91 -26.51 -2.53
CA LEU A 157 -6.20 -27.39 -3.68
C LEU A 157 -5.28 -28.60 -3.71
N TYR A 158 -4.01 -28.43 -3.34
CA TYR A 158 -3.03 -29.51 -3.22
C TYR A 158 -3.42 -30.48 -2.10
N LEU A 159 -3.75 -29.99 -0.90
CA LEU A 159 -4.17 -30.82 0.22
C LEU A 159 -5.47 -31.57 -0.07
N LEU A 160 -6.40 -30.93 -0.78
CA LEU A 160 -7.63 -31.57 -1.23
C LEU A 160 -7.35 -32.72 -2.21
N GLU A 161 -6.44 -32.53 -3.19
CA GLU A 161 -6.01 -33.56 -4.13
C GLU A 161 -5.40 -34.75 -3.38
N GLU A 162 -4.47 -34.49 -2.43
CA GLU A 162 -3.85 -35.55 -1.62
C GLU A 162 -4.87 -36.31 -0.74
N GLY A 163 -5.80 -35.56 -0.11
CA GLY A 163 -6.84 -36.18 0.72
C GLY A 163 -7.74 -37.13 -0.06
N ILE A 164 -8.10 -36.74 -1.31
CA ILE A 164 -8.89 -37.58 -2.20
C ILE A 164 -8.11 -38.85 -2.58
N LYS A 165 -6.84 -38.73 -2.95
CA LYS A 165 -5.99 -39.87 -3.35
C LYS A 165 -5.75 -40.88 -2.21
N LYS A 166 -5.61 -40.38 -0.97
CA LYS A 166 -5.35 -41.23 0.19
C LYS A 166 -6.61 -41.87 0.77
N GLY A 167 -7.80 -41.55 0.24
CA GLY A 167 -9.08 -42.05 0.75
C GLY A 167 -9.35 -41.63 2.20
N SER A 168 -8.75 -40.55 2.67
CA SER A 168 -8.92 -40.03 4.01
C SER A 168 -10.38 -39.54 4.23
N LYS A 169 -10.81 -39.40 5.48
CA LYS A 169 -12.07 -38.72 5.79
C LYS A 169 -11.97 -37.25 5.38
N ILE A 170 -12.28 -36.95 4.13
CA ILE A 170 -12.13 -35.63 3.50
C ILE A 170 -12.78 -34.54 4.36
N SER A 171 -13.93 -34.82 4.97
CA SER A 171 -14.62 -33.86 5.82
C SER A 171 -13.81 -33.43 7.05
N ASP A 172 -13.10 -34.36 7.69
CA ASP A 172 -12.31 -34.04 8.89
C ASP A 172 -11.06 -33.26 8.51
N LEU A 173 -10.40 -33.66 7.41
CA LEU A 173 -9.27 -32.90 6.82
C LEU A 173 -9.68 -31.47 6.46
N LEU A 174 -10.83 -31.28 5.81
CA LEU A 174 -11.35 -29.96 5.44
C LEU A 174 -11.65 -29.11 6.67
N PHE A 175 -12.22 -29.71 7.72
CA PHE A 175 -12.48 -28.99 8.95
C PHE A 175 -11.19 -28.50 9.61
N GLU A 176 -10.18 -29.36 9.72
CA GLU A 176 -8.87 -29.02 10.28
C GLU A 176 -8.20 -27.89 9.49
N ILE A 177 -8.21 -27.97 8.15
CA ILE A 177 -7.67 -26.91 7.29
C ILE A 177 -8.42 -25.59 7.51
N SER A 178 -9.75 -25.63 7.62
CA SER A 178 -10.58 -24.46 7.87
C SER A 178 -10.20 -23.75 9.18
N GLU A 179 -10.04 -24.51 10.26
CA GLU A 179 -9.67 -23.98 11.58
C GLU A 179 -8.22 -23.44 11.59
N ASP A 180 -7.25 -24.12 10.95
CA ASP A 180 -5.88 -23.62 10.80
C ASP A 180 -5.86 -22.27 10.07
N LEU A 181 -6.57 -22.18 8.94
CA LEU A 181 -6.65 -20.95 8.16
C LEU A 181 -7.37 -19.82 8.92
N ARG A 182 -8.43 -20.15 9.67
CA ARG A 182 -9.14 -19.17 10.49
C ARG A 182 -8.25 -18.61 11.60
N SER A 183 -7.56 -19.48 12.31
CA SER A 183 -6.61 -19.10 13.36
C SER A 183 -5.50 -18.21 12.82
N ARG A 184 -4.92 -18.56 11.67
CA ARG A 184 -3.93 -17.73 10.98
C ARG A 184 -4.46 -16.37 10.58
N ASN A 185 -5.70 -16.30 10.08
CA ASN A 185 -6.32 -15.03 9.72
C ASN A 185 -6.56 -14.12 10.94
N VAL A 186 -6.97 -14.70 12.08
CA VAL A 186 -7.13 -13.95 13.34
C VAL A 186 -5.79 -13.39 13.80
N LEU A 187 -4.75 -14.25 13.88
CA LEU A 187 -3.39 -13.82 14.25
C LEU A 187 -2.84 -12.74 13.30
N LYS A 188 -3.03 -12.92 11.99
CA LYS A 188 -2.62 -11.92 10.99
C LYS A 188 -3.33 -10.58 11.19
N LYS A 189 -4.62 -10.61 11.56
CA LYS A 189 -5.40 -9.39 11.84
C LYS A 189 -4.95 -8.70 13.12
N GLU A 190 -4.68 -9.44 14.19
CA GLU A 190 -4.14 -8.91 15.45
C GLU A 190 -2.77 -8.28 15.27
N LEU A 191 -1.84 -9.00 14.61
CA LEU A 191 -0.52 -8.47 14.27
C LEU A 191 -0.61 -7.22 13.40
N SER A 192 -1.49 -7.21 12.39
CA SER A 192 -1.70 -6.05 11.53
C SER A 192 -2.22 -4.84 12.31
N SER A 193 -3.07 -5.04 13.31
CA SER A 193 -3.56 -3.97 14.19
C SER A 193 -2.42 -3.34 15.01
N ILE A 194 -1.58 -4.17 15.63
CA ILE A 194 -0.42 -3.73 16.41
C ILE A 194 0.58 -2.99 15.51
N ILE A 195 0.90 -3.57 14.35
CA ILE A 195 1.81 -2.96 13.36
C ILE A 195 1.27 -1.61 12.87
N SER A 196 -0.04 -1.51 12.63
CA SER A 196 -0.67 -0.26 12.20
C SER A 196 -0.53 0.83 13.26
N LEU A 197 -0.66 0.49 14.54
CA LEU A 197 -0.49 1.43 15.65
C LEU A 197 0.96 1.96 15.71
N TYR A 198 1.97 1.09 15.63
CA TYR A 198 3.36 1.52 15.60
C TYR A 198 3.69 2.35 14.34
N THR A 199 3.17 1.93 13.19
CA THR A 199 3.36 2.67 11.93
C THR A 199 2.77 4.07 12.02
N MET A 200 1.56 4.20 12.58
CA MET A 200 0.90 5.48 12.79
C MET A 200 1.71 6.37 13.75
N PHE A 201 2.20 5.80 14.86
CA PHE A 201 3.04 6.51 15.81
C PHE A 201 4.33 7.06 15.16
N ILE A 202 5.06 6.20 14.41
CA ILE A 202 6.28 6.62 13.70
C ILE A 202 5.97 7.72 12.68
N PHE A 203 4.89 7.54 11.90
CA PHE A 203 4.46 8.52 10.92
C PHE A 203 4.19 9.88 11.56
N PHE A 204 3.42 9.93 12.65
CA PHE A 204 3.12 11.19 13.36
C PHE A 204 4.34 11.78 14.03
N ALA A 205 5.18 10.98 14.68
CA ALA A 205 6.39 11.47 15.35
C ALA A 205 7.34 12.16 14.35
N VAL A 206 7.51 11.59 13.17
CA VAL A 206 8.43 12.12 12.16
C VAL A 206 7.80 13.24 11.34
N SER A 207 6.53 13.08 10.93
CA SER A 207 5.87 14.08 10.06
C SER A 207 5.49 15.35 10.80
N PHE A 208 5.19 15.27 12.11
CA PHE A 208 4.75 16.40 12.92
C PHE A 208 5.70 16.72 14.06
N GLY A 209 6.11 15.72 14.85
CA GLY A 209 6.95 15.93 16.03
C GLY A 209 8.29 16.56 15.70
N MET A 210 9.01 16.00 14.73
CA MET A 210 10.33 16.51 14.32
C MET A 210 10.29 17.93 13.76
N PRO A 211 9.43 18.28 12.79
CA PRO A 211 9.34 19.65 12.28
C PRO A 211 8.99 20.68 13.36
N ILE A 212 8.08 20.34 14.27
CA ILE A 212 7.70 21.22 15.39
C ILE A 212 8.90 21.47 16.29
N LEU A 213 9.61 20.40 16.67
CA LEU A 213 10.79 20.49 17.55
C LEU A 213 11.89 21.34 16.90
N PHE A 214 12.24 21.08 15.65
CA PHE A 214 13.24 21.89 14.94
C PHE A 214 12.77 23.32 14.65
N GLY A 215 11.48 23.54 14.40
CA GLY A 215 10.90 24.87 14.25
C GLY A 215 11.06 25.71 15.52
N ILE A 216 10.68 25.14 16.67
CA ILE A 216 10.83 25.78 17.97
C ILE A 216 12.31 26.01 18.31
N THR A 217 13.19 25.05 18.03
CA THR A 217 14.63 25.18 18.28
C THR A 217 15.23 26.32 17.44
N THR A 218 14.91 26.40 16.16
CA THR A 218 15.39 27.47 15.29
C THR A 218 14.90 28.85 15.78
N TYR A 219 13.63 28.93 16.21
CA TYR A 219 13.09 30.14 16.83
C TYR A 219 13.84 30.55 18.10
N PHE A 220 14.07 29.58 18.99
CA PHE A 220 14.75 29.85 20.26
C PHE A 220 16.18 30.39 20.03
N VAL A 221 16.93 29.80 19.10
CA VAL A 221 18.27 30.29 18.73
C VAL A 221 18.21 31.69 18.14
N TYR A 222 17.25 31.97 17.26
CA TYR A 222 17.07 33.29 16.68
C TYR A 222 16.73 34.34 17.75
N THR A 223 15.86 33.99 18.69
CA THR A 223 15.46 34.88 19.81
C THR A 223 16.66 35.21 20.72
N ILE A 224 17.48 34.21 21.05
CA ILE A 224 18.70 34.46 21.84
C ILE A 224 19.66 35.41 21.10
N GLN A 225 19.84 35.24 19.81
CA GLN A 225 20.72 36.15 19.03
C GLN A 225 20.20 37.58 18.96
N THR A 226 18.88 37.76 18.88
CA THR A 226 18.28 39.11 18.82
C THR A 226 18.23 39.80 20.18
N LEU A 227 18.03 39.04 21.25
CA LEU A 227 17.92 39.59 22.61
C LEU A 227 19.27 39.67 23.36
N ALA A 228 20.27 38.85 22.98
CA ALA A 228 21.59 38.95 23.53
C ALA A 228 22.40 40.01 22.77
N PRO A 229 22.52 41.24 23.28
CA PRO A 229 23.32 42.27 22.62
C PRO A 229 24.76 41.77 22.50
N LYS A 230 25.36 41.99 21.32
CA LYS A 230 26.78 41.75 21.10
C LYS A 230 27.56 42.54 22.14
N GLY A 231 28.03 41.86 23.20
CA GLY A 231 28.79 42.48 24.30
C GLY A 231 28.03 42.54 25.61
N PHE A 232 27.18 41.58 25.93
CA PHE A 232 26.70 41.41 27.30
C PHE A 232 27.89 40.94 28.19
N GLU A 233 28.77 41.87 28.51
CA GLU A 233 29.62 41.75 29.69
C GLU A 233 28.70 41.83 30.89
N ALA A 234 28.14 40.68 31.29
CA ALA A 234 27.51 40.57 32.59
C ALA A 234 28.63 40.83 33.61
N LYS A 235 28.78 42.07 34.07
CA LYS A 235 29.49 42.39 35.29
C LYS A 235 28.72 41.75 36.47
N ILE A 236 28.82 40.44 36.58
CA ILE A 236 28.42 39.71 37.76
C ILE A 236 29.50 40.05 38.79
N PRO A 237 29.16 40.65 39.96
CA PRO A 237 30.11 41.04 40.97
C PRO A 237 30.66 39.81 41.76
N ILE A 238 30.91 38.73 41.07
CA ILE A 238 31.47 37.50 41.62
C ILE A 238 32.68 37.17 40.74
N ASN A 239 33.85 37.13 41.35
CA ASN A 239 35.15 36.83 40.72
C ASN A 239 35.21 35.39 40.17
N ILE A 240 34.36 35.05 39.20
CA ILE A 240 34.45 33.81 38.45
C ILE A 240 34.94 34.19 37.05
N PRO A 241 36.05 33.64 36.56
CA PRO A 241 36.56 33.92 35.19
C PRO A 241 35.73 33.16 34.17
N LEU A 242 34.43 33.43 34.10
CA LEU A 242 33.54 32.97 33.03
C LEU A 242 33.27 34.15 32.10
N SER A 243 34.16 34.35 31.14
CA SER A 243 33.84 35.19 29.98
C SER A 243 32.85 34.40 29.13
N PHE A 244 31.56 34.73 29.23
CA PHE A 244 30.58 34.33 28.22
C PHE A 244 30.91 35.09 26.94
N LYS A 245 31.84 34.54 26.14
CA LYS A 245 32.05 34.96 24.78
C LYS A 245 30.73 34.67 24.06
N GLY A 246 30.05 35.68 23.54
CA GLY A 246 28.75 35.54 22.89
C GLY A 246 28.79 34.34 21.94
N ILE A 247 27.90 33.39 22.14
CA ILE A 247 27.82 32.19 21.31
C ILE A 247 27.27 32.66 19.94
N ASP A 248 28.16 32.85 19.01
CA ASP A 248 27.77 33.20 17.61
C ASP A 248 27.29 31.93 16.90
N ILE A 249 26.04 31.56 17.18
CA ILE A 249 25.44 30.39 16.53
C ILE A 249 24.86 30.88 15.20
N ASP A 250 25.39 30.43 14.08
CA ASP A 250 24.83 30.74 12.75
C ASP A 250 23.44 30.12 12.61
N VAL A 251 22.41 30.97 12.53
CA VAL A 251 21.00 30.52 12.32
C VAL A 251 20.86 29.73 11.01
N ASN A 252 21.66 30.05 9.98
CA ASN A 252 21.64 29.30 8.72
C ASN A 252 22.19 27.89 8.93
N PHE A 253 23.19 27.72 9.80
CA PHE A 253 23.70 26.40 10.17
C PHE A 253 22.59 25.56 10.82
N ILE A 254 21.88 26.11 11.80
CA ILE A 254 20.77 25.41 12.48
C ILE A 254 19.66 25.04 11.49
N ARG A 255 19.29 25.94 10.58
CA ARG A 255 18.29 25.67 9.54
C ARG A 255 18.70 24.55 8.62
N ASN A 256 19.93 24.58 8.11
CA ASN A 256 20.46 23.55 7.23
C ASN A 256 20.58 22.20 7.94
N PHE A 257 21.00 22.21 9.19
CA PHE A 257 21.03 21.02 10.06
C PHE A 257 19.63 20.44 10.28
N ALA A 258 18.62 21.27 10.53
CA ALA A 258 17.25 20.82 10.68
C ALA A 258 16.70 20.15 9.39
N ILE A 259 16.93 20.78 8.23
CA ILE A 259 16.50 20.20 6.92
C ILE A 259 17.20 18.87 6.68
N LEU A 260 18.50 18.79 6.89
CA LEU A 260 19.26 17.54 6.72
C LEU A 260 18.77 16.45 7.69
N SER A 261 18.52 16.78 8.94
CA SER A 261 17.98 15.86 9.95
C SER A 261 16.59 15.36 9.58
N ILE A 262 15.69 16.22 9.10
CA ILE A 262 14.35 15.85 8.62
C ILE A 262 14.49 14.88 7.44
N LEU A 263 15.38 15.14 6.49
CA LEU A 263 15.61 14.28 5.33
C LEU A 263 16.08 12.88 5.75
N ILE A 264 17.12 12.80 6.57
CA ILE A 264 17.69 11.54 7.06
C ILE A 264 16.65 10.75 7.86
N THR A 265 15.97 11.41 8.80
CA THR A 265 14.98 10.74 9.65
C THR A 265 13.77 10.27 8.86
N SER A 266 13.29 11.07 7.89
CA SER A 266 12.19 10.66 6.99
C SER A 266 12.58 9.44 6.15
N PHE A 267 13.84 9.36 5.70
CA PHE A 267 14.34 8.22 4.94
C PHE A 267 14.33 6.94 5.77
N PHE A 268 14.97 6.96 6.95
CA PHE A 268 15.01 5.76 7.80
C PHE A 268 13.64 5.37 8.34
N SER A 269 12.80 6.33 8.71
CA SER A 269 11.43 6.06 9.16
C SER A 269 10.58 5.41 8.08
N SER A 270 10.75 5.82 6.82
CA SER A 270 10.06 5.18 5.71
C SER A 270 10.48 3.71 5.54
N MET A 271 11.77 3.39 5.72
CA MET A 271 12.27 2.01 5.69
C MET A 271 11.72 1.18 6.85
N ILE A 272 11.67 1.74 8.05
CA ILE A 272 11.08 1.07 9.24
C ILE A 272 9.60 0.77 9.00
N ILE A 273 8.83 1.73 8.47
CA ILE A 273 7.41 1.53 8.11
C ILE A 273 7.27 0.41 7.06
N GLY A 274 8.15 0.35 6.07
CA GLY A 274 8.16 -0.72 5.08
C GLY A 274 8.46 -2.09 5.67
N ALA A 275 9.45 -2.17 6.54
CA ALA A 275 9.81 -3.39 7.26
C ALA A 275 8.67 -3.90 8.14
N LEU A 276 8.01 -3.01 8.88
CA LEU A 276 6.90 -3.36 9.76
C LEU A 276 5.66 -3.80 8.97
N LYS A 277 5.29 -3.08 7.92
CA LYS A 277 4.03 -3.26 7.19
C LYS A 277 4.07 -4.36 6.13
N GLU A 278 5.19 -4.47 5.44
CA GLU A 278 5.36 -5.32 4.26
C GLU A 278 6.42 -6.42 4.47
N GLY A 279 7.07 -6.45 5.65
CA GLY A 279 8.19 -7.36 5.91
C GLY A 279 9.44 -7.08 5.08
N ASN A 280 9.49 -5.96 4.36
CA ASN A 280 10.59 -5.59 3.48
C ASN A 280 10.87 -4.09 3.53
N GLU A 281 12.05 -3.73 4.02
CA GLU A 281 12.50 -2.34 4.16
C GLU A 281 12.54 -1.57 2.83
N LYS A 282 12.91 -2.25 1.73
CA LYS A 282 13.00 -1.62 0.40
C LYS A 282 11.66 -1.11 -0.12
N ILE A 283 10.57 -1.78 0.25
CA ILE A 283 9.24 -1.36 -0.13
C ILE A 283 8.82 -0.09 0.61
N GLY A 284 9.44 0.19 1.76
CA GLY A 284 9.22 1.40 2.54
C GLY A 284 9.56 2.70 1.82
N ILE A 285 10.48 2.68 0.85
CA ILE A 285 10.89 3.87 0.07
C ILE A 285 9.69 4.59 -0.57
N LYS A 286 8.61 3.89 -0.87
CA LYS A 286 7.37 4.50 -1.38
C LYS A 286 6.73 5.51 -0.41
N TYR A 287 6.96 5.39 0.89
CA TYR A 287 6.44 6.31 1.92
C TYR A 287 7.34 7.52 2.13
N PHE A 288 8.62 7.43 1.75
CA PHE A 288 9.62 8.49 1.93
C PHE A 288 9.17 9.86 1.37
N PRO A 289 8.75 9.99 0.08
CA PRO A 289 8.38 11.28 -0.47
C PRO A 289 7.18 11.91 0.26
N ILE A 290 6.24 11.10 0.74
CA ILE A 290 5.05 11.58 1.47
C ILE A 290 5.47 12.15 2.83
N ILE A 291 6.24 11.39 3.61
CA ILE A 291 6.70 11.80 4.93
C ILE A 291 7.56 13.06 4.81
N LEU A 292 8.52 13.07 3.89
CA LEU A 292 9.42 14.20 3.67
C LEU A 292 8.66 15.46 3.28
N THR A 293 7.70 15.37 2.34
CA THR A 293 6.91 16.52 1.89
C THR A 293 6.10 17.12 3.04
N ILE A 294 5.41 16.30 3.82
CA ILE A 294 4.63 16.76 4.96
C ILE A 294 5.53 17.42 6.02
N SER A 295 6.67 16.77 6.34
CA SER A 295 7.62 17.28 7.34
C SER A 295 8.22 18.62 6.93
N LEU A 296 8.63 18.78 5.67
CA LEU A 296 9.20 20.03 5.17
C LEU A 296 8.15 21.14 5.09
N LEU A 297 6.93 20.84 4.60
CA LEU A 297 5.84 21.82 4.57
C LEU A 297 5.53 22.34 5.95
N LEU A 298 5.43 21.45 6.93
CA LEU A 298 5.16 21.83 8.32
C LEU A 298 6.29 22.66 8.92
N TYR A 299 7.56 22.26 8.68
CA TYR A 299 8.73 23.00 9.14
C TYR A 299 8.74 24.45 8.60
N PHE A 300 8.53 24.63 7.30
CA PHE A 300 8.48 25.95 6.70
C PHE A 300 7.25 26.75 7.16
N ALA A 301 6.09 26.09 7.32
CA ALA A 301 4.89 26.75 7.84
C ALA A 301 5.12 27.30 9.25
N ILE A 302 5.77 26.52 10.13
CA ILE A 302 6.13 26.96 11.49
C ILE A 302 7.07 28.15 11.42
N GLN A 303 8.09 28.13 10.55
CA GLN A 303 9.01 29.27 10.39
C GLN A 303 8.29 30.55 9.95
N ILE A 304 7.34 30.46 9.01
CA ILE A 304 6.54 31.60 8.54
C ILE A 304 5.69 32.17 9.70
N VAL A 305 4.98 31.31 10.41
CA VAL A 305 4.14 31.74 11.57
C VAL A 305 4.99 32.44 12.62
N ILE A 306 6.13 31.87 12.97
CA ILE A 306 7.06 32.45 13.95
C ILE A 306 7.61 33.79 13.48
N SER A 307 8.00 33.91 12.20
CA SER A 307 8.51 35.20 11.66
C SER A 307 7.47 36.31 11.68
N GLN A 308 6.20 35.97 11.42
CA GLN A 308 5.09 36.92 11.51
C GLN A 308 4.81 37.37 12.95
N MET A 309 4.83 36.43 13.91
CA MET A 309 4.67 36.78 15.33
C MET A 309 5.77 37.72 15.84
N MET A 310 7.01 37.53 15.36
CA MET A 310 8.14 38.43 15.74
C MET A 310 8.03 39.80 15.11
N GLY A 311 7.58 39.94 13.87
CA GLY A 311 7.31 41.23 13.26
C GLY A 311 6.28 42.06 14.04
N PHE A 312 5.34 41.40 14.72
CA PHE A 312 4.33 42.03 15.56
C PHE A 312 4.85 42.42 16.96
N ILE A 313 5.90 41.76 17.45
CA ILE A 313 6.49 42.05 18.79
C ILE A 313 7.54 43.18 18.73
N ILE A 314 8.14 43.41 17.55
CA ILE A 314 9.22 44.38 17.32
C ILE A 314 8.68 45.73 16.77
N SER A 315 7.42 45.74 16.26
CA SER A 315 6.71 46.97 15.87
C SER A 315 5.98 47.58 17.06
#